data_2696a939ecb6980aba9c3855e4c5a3e5
#
_entry.id   2696a939ecb6980aba9c3855e4c5a3e5
#
_cell.length_a   1.000
_cell.length_b   1.000
_cell.length_c   1.000
_cell.angle_alpha   90.00
_cell.angle_beta   90.00
_cell.angle_gamma   90.00
#
_symmetry.space_group_name_H-M   'P 1'
#
loop_
_entity.id
_entity.type
_entity.pdbx_description
1 polymer ?
#
loop_
_entity_poly.entity_id
_entity_poly.type
_entity_poly.pdbx_seq_one_letter_code
_entity_poly.pdbx_strand_id
1 'polypeptide(L)' 'MNDIESFTKLSQTQQIYELTEVAYIALIEFGIKVIELKNVSHSFNSTFCVTDESNKKYSLRVNLNF' A
#
# COMPACT_ATOMS: atom_id res chain seq x y z
N MET A 1 8.40 18.00 -12.84
CA MET A 1 8.03 16.64 -13.19
C MET A 1 6.70 16.26 -12.50
N ASN A 2 5.89 15.48 -13.17
CA ASN A 2 4.61 15.09 -12.65
C ASN A 2 4.66 13.65 -12.16
N ASP A 3 4.69 13.45 -10.85
CA ASP A 3 4.80 12.13 -10.24
C ASP A 3 3.59 11.24 -10.55
N ILE A 4 2.41 11.85 -10.70
CA ILE A 4 1.19 11.12 -11.06
C ILE A 4 1.34 10.53 -12.46
N GLU A 5 1.86 11.32 -13.39
CA GLU A 5 2.07 10.86 -14.76
C GLU A 5 3.10 9.72 -14.81
N SER A 6 4.19 9.86 -14.07
CA SER A 6 5.19 8.80 -13.98
C SER A 6 4.59 7.52 -13.39
N PHE A 7 3.79 7.65 -12.33
CA PHE A 7 3.16 6.50 -11.69
C PHE A 7 2.22 5.78 -12.64
N THR A 8 1.40 6.50 -13.40
CA THR A 8 0.42 5.88 -14.31
C THR A 8 1.06 5.15 -15.48
N LYS A 9 2.34 5.45 -15.76
CA LYS A 9 3.09 4.75 -16.81
C LYS A 9 3.72 3.46 -16.33
N LEU A 10 3.73 3.22 -15.03
CA LEU A 10 4.29 2.00 -14.47
C LEU A 10 3.38 0.81 -14.75
N SER A 11 3.96 -0.39 -14.80
CA SER A 11 3.18 -1.61 -14.84
C SER A 11 2.39 -1.75 -13.54
N GLN A 12 1.34 -2.56 -13.56
CA GLN A 12 0.54 -2.79 -12.36
C GLN A 12 1.38 -3.36 -11.21
N THR A 13 2.30 -4.26 -11.54
CA THR A 13 3.20 -4.84 -10.54
C THR A 13 4.08 -3.77 -9.89
N GLN A 14 4.61 -2.86 -10.69
CA GLN A 14 5.43 -1.76 -10.18
C GLN A 14 4.62 -0.77 -9.35
N GLN A 15 3.38 -0.50 -9.76
CA GLN A 15 2.48 0.36 -9.01
C GLN A 15 2.23 -0.23 -7.61
N ILE A 16 1.96 -1.53 -7.55
CA ILE A 16 1.73 -2.22 -6.27
C ILE A 16 2.97 -2.16 -5.40
N TYR A 17 4.16 -2.33 -5.98
CA TYR A 17 5.41 -2.24 -5.25
C TYR A 17 5.60 -0.86 -4.61
N GLU A 18 5.38 0.20 -5.38
CA GLU A 18 5.48 1.57 -4.89
C GLU A 18 4.50 1.85 -3.77
N LEU A 19 3.27 1.40 -3.93
CA LEU A 19 2.23 1.60 -2.93
C LEU A 19 2.47 0.78 -1.68
N THR A 20 3.12 -0.37 -1.81
CA THR A 20 3.51 -1.19 -0.66
C THR A 20 4.49 -0.42 0.23
N GLU A 21 5.44 0.28 -0.35
CA GLU A 21 6.36 1.11 0.41
C GLU A 21 5.65 2.25 1.12
N VAL A 22 4.73 2.91 0.43
CA VAL A 22 3.91 3.97 1.02
C VAL A 22 3.10 3.43 2.19
N ALA A 23 2.53 2.25 2.03
CA ALA A 23 1.75 1.61 3.08
C ALA A 23 2.61 1.32 4.32
N TYR A 24 3.82 0.82 4.14
CA TYR A 24 4.74 0.58 5.25
C TYR A 24 5.05 1.86 6.01
N ILE A 25 5.35 2.94 5.29
CA ILE A 25 5.66 4.22 5.90
C ILE A 25 4.48 4.72 6.73
N ALA A 26 3.28 4.65 6.18
CA ALA A 26 2.07 5.08 6.87
C ALA A 26 1.84 4.25 8.14
N LEU A 27 2.03 2.95 8.07
CA LEU A 27 1.82 2.06 9.21
C LEU A 27 2.84 2.32 10.32
N ILE A 28 4.09 2.58 9.95
CA ILE A 28 5.13 2.96 10.92
C ILE A 28 4.73 4.25 11.64
N GLU A 29 4.22 5.23 10.91
CA GLU A 29 3.80 6.50 11.51
C GLU A 29 2.62 6.33 12.47
N PHE A 30 1.74 5.35 12.21
CA PHE A 30 0.66 5.02 13.13
C PHE A 30 1.11 4.15 14.30
N GLY A 31 2.38 3.76 14.33
CA GLY A 31 2.92 2.95 15.41
C GLY A 31 2.56 1.49 15.32
N ILE A 32 2.21 1.02 14.13
CA ILE A 32 1.85 -0.39 13.91
C ILE A 32 3.10 -1.14 13.47
N LYS A 33 3.43 -2.21 14.19
CA LYS A 33 4.56 -3.08 13.85
C LYS A 33 4.06 -4.20 12.97
N VAL A 34 4.38 -4.12 11.68
CA VAL A 34 3.88 -5.03 10.66
C VAL A 34 4.79 -6.25 10.55
N ILE A 35 4.20 -7.44 10.61
CA ILE A 35 4.91 -8.69 10.34
C ILE A 35 4.56 -9.22 8.94
N GLU A 36 3.39 -8.83 8.40
CA GLU A 36 3.00 -9.22 7.05
C GLU A 36 2.18 -8.12 6.41
N LEU A 37 2.50 -7.80 5.15
CA LEU A 37 1.75 -6.83 4.36
C LEU A 37 1.51 -7.46 3.00
N LYS A 38 0.25 -7.66 2.64
CA LYS A 38 -0.13 -8.33 1.40
C LYS A 38 -1.13 -7.48 0.63
N ASN A 39 -0.85 -7.22 -0.65
CA ASN A 39 -1.81 -6.55 -1.51
C ASN A 39 -2.87 -7.56 -1.94
N VAL A 40 -4.13 -7.27 -1.66
CA VAL A 40 -5.25 -8.16 -1.97
C VAL A 40 -6.13 -7.64 -3.10
N SER A 41 -5.98 -6.37 -3.45
CA SER A 41 -6.77 -5.77 -4.52
C SER A 41 -6.05 -4.53 -5.04
N HIS A 42 -6.08 -4.34 -6.35
CA HIS A 42 -5.48 -3.17 -6.99
C HIS A 42 -6.32 -2.81 -8.22
N SER A 43 -7.13 -1.79 -8.08
CA SER A 43 -8.01 -1.30 -9.14
C SER A 43 -8.08 0.22 -9.03
N PHE A 44 -9.22 0.77 -8.60
CA PHE A 44 -9.32 2.20 -8.28
C PHE A 44 -8.63 2.54 -6.97
N ASN A 45 -8.52 1.55 -6.09
CA ASN A 45 -7.80 1.64 -4.84
C ASN A 45 -6.88 0.44 -4.74
N SER A 46 -5.81 0.57 -3.98
CA SER A 46 -4.98 -0.57 -3.62
C SER A 46 -5.29 -0.93 -2.18
N THR A 47 -5.73 -2.17 -1.94
CA THR A 47 -6.12 -2.63 -0.62
C THR A 47 -5.10 -3.65 -0.12
N PHE A 48 -4.65 -3.44 1.11
CA PHE A 48 -3.65 -4.30 1.74
C PHE A 48 -4.22 -4.96 2.97
N CYS A 49 -3.88 -6.22 3.16
CA CYS A 49 -4.14 -6.93 4.40
C CYS A 49 -2.86 -6.82 5.24
N VAL A 50 -2.99 -6.28 6.45
CA VAL A 50 -1.89 -6.02 7.35
C VAL A 50 -2.01 -6.93 8.56
N THR A 51 -0.92 -7.62 8.92
CA THR A 51 -0.87 -8.40 10.15
C THR A 51 0.22 -7.79 11.02
N ASP A 52 -0.13 -7.44 12.27
CA ASP A 52 0.84 -6.86 13.20
C ASP A 52 1.50 -7.93 14.07
N GLU A 53 2.42 -7.50 14.93
CA GLU A 53 3.18 -8.41 15.79
C GLU A 53 2.30 -9.13 16.82
N SER A 54 1.11 -8.61 17.09
CA SER A 54 0.13 -9.25 17.97
C SER A 54 -0.79 -10.20 17.20
N ASN A 55 -0.51 -10.44 15.92
CA ASN A 55 -1.30 -11.30 15.06
C ASN A 55 -2.67 -10.72 14.74
N LYS A 56 -2.83 -9.43 14.94
CA LYS A 56 -4.07 -8.71 14.65
C LYS A 56 -4.06 -8.28 13.18
N LYS A 57 -5.22 -8.37 12.53
CA LYS A 57 -5.33 -8.08 11.09
C LYS A 57 -6.10 -6.80 10.85
N TYR A 58 -5.62 -6.03 9.87
CA TYR A 58 -6.21 -4.77 9.47
C TYR A 58 -6.35 -4.73 7.95
N SER A 59 -7.27 -3.91 7.48
CA SER A 59 -7.39 -3.59 6.06
C SER A 59 -6.94 -2.16 5.86
N LEU A 60 -5.97 -1.96 4.97
CA LEU A 60 -5.48 -0.63 4.62
C LEU A 60 -5.80 -0.36 3.15
N ARG A 61 -6.49 0.73 2.89
CA ARG A 61 -6.82 1.14 1.53
C ARG A 61 -6.04 2.38 1.15
N VAL A 62 -5.35 2.31 0.03
CA VAL A 62 -4.66 3.45 -0.55
C VAL A 62 -5.47 3.91 -1.77
N ASN A 63 -5.97 5.13 -1.71
CA ASN A 63 -6.80 5.68 -2.76
C ASN A 63 -5.92 6.09 -3.95
N LEU A 64 -6.27 5.62 -5.14
CA LEU A 64 -5.54 5.91 -6.38
C LEU A 64 -6.20 7.01 -7.21
N ASN A 65 -7.09 7.76 -6.62
CA ASN A 65 -7.78 8.85 -7.31
C ASN A 65 -6.87 10.07 -7.37
N PHE A 66 -6.27 10.26 -8.50
CA PHE A 66 -5.38 11.39 -8.74
C PHE A 66 -6.09 12.58 -9.34
#